data_951d18b864751b9b9357a7b6269adb63
#
_entry.id   951d18b864751b9b9357a7b6269adb63
#
_cell.length_a   1.000
_cell.length_b   1.000
_cell.length_c   1.000
_cell.angle_alpha   90.00
_cell.angle_beta   90.00
_cell.angle_gamma   90.00
#
_symmetry.space_group_name_H-M   'P 1'
#
loop_
_entity.id
_entity.type
_entity.pdbx_description
1 polymer ?
#
loop_
_entity_poly.entity_id
_entity_poly.type
_entity_poly.pdbx_seq_one_letter_code
_entity_poly.pdbx_strand_id
1 'polypeptide(L)'
;YKTKQVYSYDNLYQLVKVDGETTYNPFKSSSPEFVSNYMQEFKFDSVGLGNMVSKVSTENVTPNKHIGDNLNYSFTYNYDKNYAHRLINAGDRYYKYDTNGNIICEQDGAFDGSEAVSYHKINQETENVYSTDYGWGLYKDDDNSSAKSSKYRRTYTWNERNQLISSVDSNYNTAYVYGQDGQRSNKYTANSETLYFNKMWTLHTDSGNNVYGGQTAKNIYLGETRIVTKLNSGTNPTYQEEYYKQYYYHSDHLGSASLISDYKGDEYQRIEYTPYGETWVEKTSNTGLEWLPYKFTAKELDEETGLYYYGARYLDAKYSRWLSADPALGDY
;
A
#
# COMPACT_ATOMS: atom_id res chain seq x y z
N TYR A 1 -25.41 -6.67 -0.88
CA TYR A 1 -24.65 -5.58 -0.24
C TYR A 1 -25.36 -4.25 -0.41
N LYS A 2 -25.27 -3.44 0.63
CA LYS A 2 -25.57 -2.02 0.55
C LYS A 2 -24.40 -1.29 1.18
N THR A 3 -23.78 -0.38 0.43
CA THR A 3 -22.75 0.50 0.92
C THR A 3 -23.17 1.93 0.64
N LYS A 4 -22.95 2.78 1.63
CA LYS A 4 -23.20 4.22 1.56
C LYS A 4 -22.06 4.94 2.23
N GLN A 5 -21.57 5.98 1.60
CA GLN A 5 -20.63 6.92 2.21
C GLN A 5 -21.16 8.34 2.00
N VAL A 6 -21.08 9.14 3.03
CA VAL A 6 -21.53 10.55 3.03
C VAL A 6 -20.34 11.41 3.41
N TYR A 7 -19.99 12.34 2.53
CA TYR A 7 -18.85 13.21 2.67
C TYR A 7 -19.28 14.63 3.02
N SER A 8 -18.52 15.28 3.90
CA SER A 8 -18.70 16.70 4.25
C SER A 8 -17.42 17.47 3.98
N TYR A 9 -17.55 18.65 3.42
CA TYR A 9 -16.44 19.50 3.03
C TYR A 9 -16.56 20.86 3.72
N ASP A 10 -15.44 21.51 3.96
CA ASP A 10 -15.39 22.90 4.41
C ASP A 10 -15.49 23.90 3.23
N ASN A 11 -15.37 25.18 3.54
CA ASN A 11 -15.45 26.24 2.52
C ASN A 11 -14.23 26.28 1.57
N LEU A 12 -13.15 25.57 1.89
CA LEU A 12 -11.95 25.39 1.06
C LEU A 12 -11.99 24.09 0.25
N TYR A 13 -13.14 23.40 0.26
CA TYR A 13 -13.33 22.09 -0.36
C TYR A 13 -12.43 20.98 0.22
N GLN A 14 -11.95 21.14 1.45
CA GLN A 14 -11.23 20.10 2.16
C GLN A 14 -12.25 19.13 2.75
N LEU A 15 -12.00 17.83 2.60
CA LEU A 15 -12.83 16.79 3.22
C LEU A 15 -12.64 16.82 4.73
N VAL A 16 -13.70 17.17 5.48
CA VAL A 16 -13.64 17.27 6.94
C VAL A 16 -14.31 16.13 7.66
N LYS A 17 -15.21 15.43 6.99
CA LYS A 17 -15.89 14.27 7.59
C LYS A 17 -16.36 13.29 6.53
N VAL A 18 -16.33 12.01 6.90
CA VAL A 18 -17.02 10.93 6.18
C VAL A 18 -17.73 10.01 7.17
N ASP A 19 -18.97 9.64 6.84
CA ASP A 19 -19.75 8.60 7.51
C ASP A 19 -19.99 7.48 6.50
N GLY A 20 -19.57 6.25 6.83
CA GLY A 20 -19.72 5.07 6.01
C GLY A 20 -20.58 4.01 6.68
N GLU A 21 -21.44 3.37 5.90
CA GLU A 21 -22.27 2.24 6.32
C GLU A 21 -22.23 1.15 5.26
N THR A 22 -21.96 -0.09 5.66
CA THR A 22 -22.06 -1.24 4.77
C THR A 22 -22.75 -2.41 5.44
N THR A 23 -23.53 -3.17 4.66
CA THR A 23 -24.24 -4.35 5.13
C THR A 23 -24.08 -5.49 4.14
N TYR A 24 -23.96 -6.70 4.66
CA TYR A 24 -23.95 -7.93 3.88
C TYR A 24 -25.04 -8.88 4.36
N ASN A 25 -25.90 -9.32 3.44
CA ASN A 25 -26.97 -10.25 3.73
C ASN A 25 -27.10 -11.28 2.59
N PRO A 26 -26.35 -12.40 2.65
CA PRO A 26 -26.30 -13.38 1.58
C PRO A 26 -27.62 -14.12 1.37
N PHE A 27 -28.44 -14.23 2.41
CA PHE A 27 -29.67 -15.04 2.41
C PHE A 27 -30.95 -14.24 2.24
N LYS A 28 -30.85 -12.92 2.02
CA LYS A 28 -32.02 -12.02 2.01
C LYS A 28 -32.87 -12.15 3.29
N SER A 29 -32.28 -12.55 4.41
CA SER A 29 -32.93 -12.62 5.71
C SER A 29 -33.21 -11.19 6.21
N SER A 30 -34.11 -11.10 7.24
CA SER A 30 -34.42 -9.81 7.87
C SER A 30 -33.25 -9.21 8.65
N SER A 31 -32.24 -10.03 8.98
CA SER A 31 -31.03 -9.61 9.71
C SER A 31 -29.80 -9.80 8.84
N PRO A 32 -28.99 -8.77 8.61
CA PRO A 32 -27.74 -8.88 7.89
C PRO A 32 -26.73 -9.72 8.69
N GLU A 33 -25.91 -10.50 7.97
CA GLU A 33 -24.81 -11.28 8.55
C GLU A 33 -23.68 -10.37 9.06
N PHE A 34 -23.48 -9.24 8.39
CA PHE A 34 -22.43 -8.30 8.69
C PHE A 34 -22.92 -6.86 8.51
N VAL A 35 -22.61 -6.03 9.48
CA VAL A 35 -22.83 -4.58 9.45
C VAL A 35 -21.58 -3.90 9.94
N SER A 36 -21.06 -2.94 9.18
CA SER A 36 -20.01 -2.05 9.63
C SER A 36 -20.43 -0.60 9.39
N ASN A 37 -20.18 0.23 10.38
CA ASN A 37 -20.31 1.68 10.29
C ASN A 37 -19.01 2.30 10.72
N TYR A 38 -18.44 3.19 9.89
CA TYR A 38 -17.28 3.99 10.29
C TYR A 38 -17.56 5.47 10.16
N MET A 39 -16.83 6.26 10.93
CA MET A 39 -16.78 7.69 10.84
C MET A 39 -15.32 8.14 10.86
N GLN A 40 -14.94 9.01 9.94
CA GLN A 40 -13.66 9.70 9.98
C GLN A 40 -13.86 11.20 9.98
N GLU A 41 -13.10 11.89 10.84
CA GLU A 41 -13.06 13.35 10.92
C GLU A 41 -11.64 13.83 10.67
N PHE A 42 -11.52 14.87 9.85
CA PHE A 42 -10.25 15.48 9.47
C PHE A 42 -10.25 16.95 9.84
N LYS A 43 -9.14 17.41 10.37
CA LYS A 43 -8.93 18.85 10.63
C LYS A 43 -7.66 19.31 9.95
N PHE A 44 -7.73 20.49 9.38
CA PHE A 44 -6.62 21.12 8.68
C PHE A 44 -6.16 22.37 9.43
N ASP A 45 -4.95 22.86 9.11
CA ASP A 45 -4.40 24.04 9.76
C ASP A 45 -5.23 25.29 9.46
N SER A 46 -5.22 26.23 10.42
CA SER A 46 -5.96 27.49 10.31
C SER A 46 -5.20 28.58 9.53
N VAL A 47 -3.95 28.32 9.15
CA VAL A 47 -3.10 29.31 8.45
C VAL A 47 -3.16 29.17 6.93
N GLY A 48 -3.93 28.20 6.42
CA GLY A 48 -4.19 28.05 5.01
C GLY A 48 -3.11 27.29 4.24
N LEU A 49 -2.23 26.54 4.92
CA LEU A 49 -1.21 25.69 4.31
C LEU A 49 -1.80 24.37 3.81
N GLY A 50 -3.01 23.99 4.26
CA GLY A 50 -3.67 22.74 3.91
C GLY A 50 -3.09 21.51 4.60
N ASN A 51 -2.30 21.69 5.65
CA ASN A 51 -1.76 20.59 6.44
C ASN A 51 -2.86 19.93 7.28
N MET A 52 -2.99 18.62 7.22
CA MET A 52 -3.87 17.87 8.11
C MET A 52 -3.28 17.91 9.53
N VAL A 53 -4.02 18.41 10.50
CA VAL A 53 -3.57 18.48 11.90
C VAL A 53 -4.22 17.44 12.80
N SER A 54 -5.31 16.81 12.33
CA SER A 54 -5.96 15.72 13.05
C SER A 54 -6.68 14.79 12.09
N LYS A 55 -6.60 13.49 12.35
CA LYS A 55 -7.41 12.42 11.72
C LYS A 55 -7.92 11.50 12.83
N VAL A 56 -9.23 11.49 13.03
CA VAL A 56 -9.89 10.60 14.00
C VAL A 56 -10.77 9.64 13.25
N SER A 57 -10.67 8.37 13.56
CA SER A 57 -11.47 7.32 12.93
C SER A 57 -12.06 6.42 14.00
N THR A 58 -13.32 6.07 13.82
CA THR A 58 -14.07 5.14 14.67
C THR A 58 -14.86 4.17 13.82
N GLU A 59 -14.89 2.92 14.21
CA GLU A 59 -15.64 1.88 13.52
C GLU A 59 -16.43 1.03 14.52
N ASN A 60 -17.66 0.67 14.14
CA ASN A 60 -18.48 -0.28 14.86
C ASN A 60 -18.88 -1.41 13.91
N VAL A 61 -18.53 -2.64 14.27
CA VAL A 61 -18.72 -3.84 13.44
C VAL A 61 -19.55 -4.87 14.17
N THR A 62 -20.55 -5.42 13.48
CA THR A 62 -21.40 -6.51 14.00
C THR A 62 -21.42 -7.68 13.00
N PRO A 63 -21.09 -8.92 13.39
CA PRO A 63 -20.47 -9.32 14.66
C PRO A 63 -19.08 -8.69 14.81
N ASN A 64 -18.59 -8.53 16.02
CA ASN A 64 -17.32 -7.84 16.32
C ASN A 64 -16.08 -8.52 15.68
N LYS A 65 -16.00 -8.46 14.36
CA LYS A 65 -14.94 -9.03 13.52
C LYS A 65 -14.70 -8.15 12.32
N HIS A 66 -13.59 -7.41 12.35
CA HIS A 66 -13.14 -6.63 11.20
C HIS A 66 -12.78 -7.57 10.03
N ILE A 67 -13.12 -7.16 8.82
CA ILE A 67 -12.76 -7.84 7.57
C ILE A 67 -11.95 -6.91 6.64
N GLY A 68 -11.30 -5.93 7.21
CA GLY A 68 -10.41 -4.95 6.60
C GLY A 68 -9.45 -4.42 7.64
N ASP A 69 -8.95 -3.22 7.44
CA ASP A 69 -8.09 -2.51 8.37
C ASP A 69 -8.85 -2.16 9.67
N ASN A 70 -8.10 -2.03 10.78
CA ASN A 70 -8.68 -1.51 12.00
C ASN A 70 -8.79 0.01 11.91
N LEU A 71 -10.03 0.51 11.81
CA LEU A 71 -10.33 1.94 11.66
C LEU A 71 -10.57 2.65 13.02
N ASN A 72 -10.14 2.09 14.15
CA ASN A 72 -10.25 2.73 15.46
C ASN A 72 -8.93 3.36 15.87
N TYR A 73 -8.76 4.66 15.62
CA TYR A 73 -7.56 5.41 15.97
C TYR A 73 -7.82 6.92 16.04
N SER A 74 -6.88 7.65 16.65
CA SER A 74 -6.86 9.10 16.69
C SER A 74 -5.43 9.59 16.49
N PHE A 75 -5.20 10.37 15.44
CA PHE A 75 -3.89 10.93 15.13
C PHE A 75 -3.91 12.44 15.23
N THR A 76 -2.90 12.98 15.92
CA THR A 76 -2.52 14.40 15.87
C THR A 76 -1.26 14.49 15.03
N TYR A 77 -1.23 15.44 14.09
CA TYR A 77 -0.11 15.65 13.17
C TYR A 77 0.68 16.88 13.62
N ASN A 78 1.97 16.71 13.85
CA ASN A 78 2.87 17.79 14.23
C ASN A 78 3.89 18.03 13.12
N TYR A 79 4.05 19.29 12.76
CA TYR A 79 4.93 19.72 11.66
C TYR A 79 6.16 20.44 12.15
N ASP A 80 7.22 20.42 11.33
CA ASP A 80 8.47 21.12 11.58
C ASP A 80 8.25 22.64 11.51
N LYS A 81 8.88 23.37 12.43
CA LYS A 81 8.76 24.84 12.49
C LYS A 81 9.47 25.55 11.34
N ASN A 82 10.49 24.92 10.76
CA ASN A 82 11.30 25.49 9.69
C ASN A 82 10.84 25.03 8.29
N TYR A 83 10.10 23.92 8.23
CA TYR A 83 9.62 23.32 6.99
C TYR A 83 8.13 23.05 7.10
N ALA A 84 7.31 23.95 6.60
CA ALA A 84 5.87 24.02 6.82
C ALA A 84 5.10 22.71 6.56
N HIS A 85 5.53 21.90 5.60
CA HIS A 85 4.88 20.66 5.23
C HIS A 85 5.62 19.39 5.69
N ARG A 86 6.73 19.54 6.42
CA ARG A 86 7.49 18.42 6.94
C ARG A 86 6.84 17.90 8.22
N LEU A 87 6.26 16.72 8.13
CA LEU A 87 5.61 16.06 9.26
C LEU A 87 6.66 15.47 10.20
N ILE A 88 6.62 15.83 11.48
CA ILE A 88 7.48 15.22 12.52
C ILE A 88 6.87 13.89 12.98
N ASN A 89 5.57 13.90 13.29
CA ASN A 89 4.84 12.69 13.68
C ASN A 89 3.34 12.80 13.39
N ALA A 90 2.70 11.64 13.23
CA ALA A 90 1.26 11.45 13.23
C ALA A 90 0.91 10.42 14.32
N GLY A 91 0.27 10.87 15.40
CA GLY A 91 0.12 10.04 16.60
C GLY A 91 1.49 9.62 17.13
N ASP A 92 1.67 8.32 17.36
CA ASP A 92 2.94 7.75 17.85
C ASP A 92 3.95 7.45 16.73
N ARG A 93 3.59 7.62 15.46
CA ARG A 93 4.47 7.39 14.31
C ARG A 93 5.31 8.63 14.03
N TYR A 94 6.63 8.53 14.18
CA TYR A 94 7.63 9.58 13.96
C TYR A 94 8.41 9.34 12.69
N TYR A 95 8.88 10.44 12.05
CA TYR A 95 9.55 10.41 10.74
C TYR A 95 10.88 11.12 10.75
N LYS A 96 11.86 10.57 10.01
CA LYS A 96 13.11 11.25 9.62
C LYS A 96 13.16 11.40 8.12
N TYR A 97 13.81 12.45 7.65
CA TYR A 97 13.89 12.82 6.24
C TYR A 97 15.33 13.02 5.80
N ASP A 98 15.59 12.77 4.51
CA ASP A 98 16.78 13.24 3.85
C ASP A 98 16.67 14.74 3.47
N THR A 99 17.72 15.25 2.79
CA THR A 99 17.76 16.66 2.34
C THR A 99 16.77 16.95 1.21
N ASN A 100 16.32 15.93 0.49
CA ASN A 100 15.36 16.06 -0.61
C ASN A 100 13.88 15.98 -0.13
N GLY A 101 13.68 15.73 1.18
CA GLY A 101 12.35 15.60 1.78
C GLY A 101 11.75 14.20 1.67
N ASN A 102 12.53 13.19 1.30
CA ASN A 102 12.10 11.80 1.33
C ASN A 102 12.14 11.26 2.75
N ILE A 103 11.17 10.46 3.16
CA ILE A 103 11.19 9.75 4.44
C ILE A 103 12.27 8.67 4.36
N ILE A 104 13.24 8.70 5.27
CA ILE A 104 14.31 7.70 5.36
C ILE A 104 14.13 6.75 6.53
N CYS A 105 13.32 7.13 7.52
CA CYS A 105 12.99 6.28 8.64
C CYS A 105 11.65 6.68 9.25
N GLU A 106 10.88 5.70 9.64
CA GLU A 106 9.71 5.87 10.49
C GLU A 106 9.75 4.88 11.66
N GLN A 107 9.21 5.28 12.81
CA GLN A 107 9.12 4.42 13.98
C GLN A 107 8.00 4.84 14.92
N ASP A 108 7.61 3.92 15.81
CA ASP A 108 6.73 4.24 16.91
C ASP A 108 7.52 4.85 18.07
N GLY A 109 7.11 6.06 18.49
CA GLY A 109 7.77 6.88 19.50
C GLY A 109 8.89 7.76 18.95
N ALA A 110 9.19 8.82 19.70
CA ALA A 110 10.17 9.82 19.32
C ALA A 110 11.57 9.22 19.15
N PHE A 111 12.33 9.79 18.22
CA PHE A 111 13.75 9.49 18.06
C PHE A 111 14.52 10.09 19.25
N ASP A 112 15.40 9.32 19.88
CA ASP A 112 16.17 9.76 21.06
C ASP A 112 17.46 10.51 20.71
N GLY A 113 17.78 10.64 19.42
CA GLY A 113 18.98 11.33 18.92
C GLY A 113 20.25 10.49 18.92
N SER A 114 20.26 9.35 19.62
CA SER A 114 21.38 8.38 19.61
C SER A 114 21.28 7.41 18.42
N GLU A 115 20.12 7.33 17.82
CA GLU A 115 19.81 6.45 16.71
C GLU A 115 20.45 6.98 15.43
N ALA A 116 21.65 6.49 15.13
CA ALA A 116 22.19 6.65 13.78
C ALA A 116 21.20 6.01 12.82
N VAL A 117 20.68 6.78 11.86
CA VAL A 117 20.11 6.19 10.66
C VAL A 117 21.29 5.58 9.95
N SER A 118 21.52 4.28 10.13
CA SER A 118 22.51 3.58 9.35
C SER A 118 21.99 3.58 7.91
N TYR A 119 22.54 4.48 7.11
CA TYR A 119 22.50 4.26 5.67
C TYR A 119 23.22 2.94 5.46
N HIS A 120 22.53 1.90 4.98
CA HIS A 120 23.22 0.75 4.45
C HIS A 120 24.10 1.33 3.32
N LYS A 121 25.38 1.56 3.64
CA LYS A 121 26.36 1.76 2.60
C LYS A 121 26.29 0.49 1.78
N ILE A 122 25.81 0.60 0.57
CA ILE A 122 26.08 -0.40 -0.46
C ILE A 122 27.59 -0.48 -0.44
N ASN A 123 28.13 -1.53 0.18
CA ASN A 123 29.55 -1.78 0.15
C ASN A 123 29.88 -2.10 -1.29
N GLN A 124 30.31 -1.11 -2.04
CA GLN A 124 30.80 -1.24 -3.41
C GLN A 124 32.05 -2.14 -3.51
N GLU A 125 32.52 -2.66 -2.38
CA GLU A 125 33.76 -3.43 -2.30
C GLU A 125 33.58 -4.96 -2.31
N THR A 126 32.36 -5.48 -2.29
CA THR A 126 32.14 -6.93 -2.47
C THR A 126 31.52 -7.20 -3.83
N GLU A 127 32.28 -6.92 -4.83
CA GLU A 127 31.96 -7.18 -6.21
C GLU A 127 31.98 -8.67 -6.51
N ASN A 128 30.84 -9.27 -6.46
CA ASN A 128 30.56 -10.36 -7.38
C ASN A 128 29.31 -9.99 -8.17
N VAL A 129 29.51 -9.34 -9.31
CA VAL A 129 28.47 -8.90 -10.26
C VAL A 129 27.54 -10.05 -10.70
N TYR A 130 27.88 -11.27 -10.34
CA TYR A 130 27.13 -12.49 -10.63
C TYR A 130 26.62 -13.19 -9.37
N SER A 131 26.81 -12.65 -8.17
CA SER A 131 26.13 -13.17 -6.98
C SER A 131 24.67 -12.72 -7.06
N THR A 132 23.75 -13.61 -6.71
CA THR A 132 22.30 -13.30 -6.57
C THR A 132 22.02 -12.25 -5.49
N ASP A 133 23.03 -11.84 -4.75
CA ASP A 133 23.04 -10.75 -3.82
C ASP A 133 23.59 -9.49 -4.47
N TYR A 134 22.74 -8.77 -5.16
CA TYR A 134 23.06 -7.50 -5.79
C TYR A 134 23.30 -6.35 -4.78
N GLY A 135 23.70 -6.63 -3.54
CA GLY A 135 23.86 -5.64 -2.48
C GLY A 135 22.55 -5.04 -1.99
N TRP A 136 21.44 -5.72 -2.22
CA TRP A 136 20.09 -5.28 -1.91
C TRP A 136 19.71 -5.42 -0.42
N GLY A 137 20.70 -5.58 0.46
CA GLY A 137 20.48 -5.60 1.90
C GLY A 137 19.74 -6.83 2.39
N LEU A 138 19.92 -7.97 1.74
CA LEU A 138 19.47 -9.27 2.26
C LEU A 138 20.28 -9.72 3.50
N TYR A 139 21.27 -8.96 3.93
CA TYR A 139 21.97 -9.17 5.18
C TYR A 139 21.08 -8.75 6.34
N LYS A 140 20.70 -9.71 7.16
CA LYS A 140 20.36 -9.42 8.54
C LYS A 140 21.62 -8.82 9.17
N ASP A 141 21.54 -7.57 9.61
CA ASP A 141 22.46 -7.10 10.60
C ASP A 141 22.29 -8.06 11.80
N ASP A 142 23.30 -8.90 12.06
CA ASP A 142 23.43 -9.65 13.29
C ASP A 142 23.71 -8.66 14.44
N ASP A 143 22.81 -7.73 14.67
CA ASP A 143 22.74 -6.98 15.90
C ASP A 143 22.22 -7.91 17.00
N ASN A 144 23.17 -8.64 17.60
CA ASN A 144 23.04 -9.26 18.90
C ASN A 144 22.83 -8.20 19.99
N SER A 145 21.89 -7.30 19.81
CA SER A 145 21.41 -6.42 20.86
C SER A 145 20.13 -7.02 21.43
N SER A 146 20.27 -7.53 22.66
CA SER A 146 19.24 -8.00 23.57
C SER A 146 17.84 -7.46 23.27
N ALA A 147 16.88 -8.39 23.07
CA ALA A 147 15.47 -8.18 22.84
C ALA A 147 14.83 -7.17 23.81
N LYS A 148 14.92 -5.89 23.52
CA LYS A 148 13.92 -4.92 23.92
C LYS A 148 12.73 -5.14 22.99
N SER A 149 11.54 -5.27 23.56
CA SER A 149 10.26 -5.20 22.85
C SER A 149 10.38 -4.17 21.72
N SER A 150 10.57 -4.62 20.48
CA SER A 150 10.93 -3.75 19.38
C SER A 150 9.69 -2.97 19.00
N LYS A 151 9.67 -1.68 19.32
CA LYS A 151 8.74 -0.73 18.71
C LYS A 151 8.91 -0.85 17.21
N TYR A 152 7.80 -0.74 16.47
CA TYR A 152 7.84 -0.71 15.02
C TYR A 152 8.86 0.32 14.53
N ARG A 153 9.70 -0.09 13.59
CA ARG A 153 10.66 0.77 12.90
C ARG A 153 10.85 0.26 11.48
N ARG A 154 10.85 1.20 10.52
CA ARG A 154 11.12 0.93 9.11
C ARG A 154 12.07 1.97 8.56
N THR A 155 13.04 1.52 7.77
CA THR A 155 14.00 2.37 7.07
C THR A 155 13.75 2.30 5.58
N TYR A 156 14.02 3.41 4.89
CA TYR A 156 13.84 3.57 3.46
C TYR A 156 15.12 4.09 2.83
N THR A 157 15.47 3.58 1.66
CA THR A 157 16.61 4.04 0.88
C THR A 157 16.12 4.56 -0.47
N TRP A 158 16.67 5.69 -0.90
CA TRP A 158 16.30 6.39 -2.12
C TRP A 158 17.49 6.56 -3.03
N ASN A 159 17.28 6.51 -4.36
CA ASN A 159 18.31 6.83 -5.34
C ASN A 159 18.33 8.33 -5.66
N GLU A 160 19.24 8.74 -6.55
CA GLU A 160 19.45 10.14 -6.96
C GLU A 160 18.23 10.74 -7.70
N ARG A 161 17.31 9.91 -8.17
CA ARG A 161 16.05 10.32 -8.81
C ARG A 161 14.88 10.39 -7.83
N ASN A 162 15.15 10.29 -6.52
CA ASN A 162 14.13 10.21 -5.47
C ASN A 162 13.16 9.04 -5.65
N GLN A 163 13.64 7.92 -6.20
CA GLN A 163 12.88 6.68 -6.29
C GLN A 163 13.25 5.77 -5.10
N LEU A 164 12.25 5.18 -4.47
CA LEU A 164 12.44 4.27 -3.35
C LEU A 164 13.07 2.97 -3.84
N ILE A 165 14.29 2.66 -3.41
CA ILE A 165 15.00 1.44 -3.82
C ILE A 165 14.96 0.34 -2.78
N SER A 166 14.71 0.67 -1.50
CA SER A 166 14.59 -0.33 -0.44
C SER A 166 13.68 0.13 0.69
N SER A 167 12.98 -0.82 1.30
CA SER A 167 12.17 -0.67 2.51
C SER A 167 12.43 -1.85 3.43
N VAL A 168 12.89 -1.59 4.66
CA VAL A 168 13.31 -2.62 5.60
C VAL A 168 12.69 -2.39 6.97
N ASP A 169 12.04 -3.43 7.52
CA ASP A 169 11.62 -3.49 8.91
C ASP A 169 11.97 -4.86 9.53
N SER A 170 11.47 -5.15 10.74
CA SER A 170 11.74 -6.43 11.42
C SER A 170 11.18 -7.66 10.71
N ASN A 171 10.18 -7.49 9.84
CA ASN A 171 9.45 -8.58 9.20
C ASN A 171 9.77 -8.70 7.72
N TYR A 172 10.03 -7.57 7.06
CA TYR A 172 10.15 -7.49 5.60
C TYR A 172 11.38 -6.70 5.19
N ASN A 173 12.04 -7.22 4.20
CA ASN A 173 13.08 -6.53 3.44
C ASN A 173 12.66 -6.54 1.98
N THR A 174 12.34 -5.36 1.44
CA THR A 174 11.84 -5.19 0.09
C THR A 174 12.77 -4.30 -0.71
N ALA A 175 13.12 -4.72 -1.92
CA ALA A 175 13.94 -3.94 -2.83
C ALA A 175 13.18 -3.68 -4.15
N TYR A 176 13.46 -2.54 -4.77
CA TYR A 176 12.81 -2.07 -5.97
C TYR A 176 13.81 -1.66 -7.03
N VAL A 177 13.57 -2.05 -8.28
CA VAL A 177 14.35 -1.63 -9.45
C VAL A 177 13.43 -0.87 -10.39
N TYR A 178 13.99 0.15 -11.03
CA TYR A 178 13.27 1.02 -11.95
C TYR A 178 13.93 1.02 -13.33
N GLY A 179 13.10 1.06 -14.37
CA GLY A 179 13.54 1.25 -15.75
C GLY A 179 14.00 2.68 -16.01
N GLN A 180 14.52 2.90 -17.22
CA GLN A 180 14.93 4.24 -17.67
C GLN A 180 13.76 5.23 -17.73
N ASP A 181 12.56 4.72 -17.97
CA ASP A 181 11.28 5.45 -17.98
C ASP A 181 10.77 5.84 -16.58
N GLY A 182 11.49 5.44 -15.52
CA GLY A 182 11.12 5.67 -14.13
C GLY A 182 10.05 4.73 -13.59
N GLN A 183 9.56 3.78 -14.38
CA GLN A 183 8.60 2.78 -13.91
C GLN A 183 9.32 1.64 -13.23
N ARG A 184 8.68 1.06 -12.21
CA ARG A 184 9.20 -0.11 -11.50
C ARG A 184 9.27 -1.32 -12.45
N SER A 185 10.46 -1.89 -12.59
CA SER A 185 10.72 -3.09 -13.39
C SER A 185 10.71 -4.35 -12.56
N ASN A 186 11.17 -4.26 -11.31
CA ASN A 186 11.25 -5.39 -10.39
C ASN A 186 10.90 -4.97 -8.96
N LYS A 187 10.31 -5.91 -8.23
CA LYS A 187 10.17 -5.87 -6.78
C LYS A 187 10.66 -7.19 -6.21
N TYR A 188 11.48 -7.13 -5.18
CA TYR A 188 12.02 -8.28 -4.48
C TYR A 188 11.66 -8.23 -3.01
N THR A 189 11.33 -9.38 -2.45
CA THR A 189 11.30 -9.60 -1.00
C THR A 189 12.17 -10.82 -0.68
N ALA A 190 12.32 -11.16 0.61
CA ALA A 190 13.04 -12.39 0.99
C ALA A 190 12.45 -13.66 0.36
N ASN A 191 11.16 -13.66 0.02
CA ASN A 191 10.42 -14.84 -0.39
C ASN A 191 9.70 -14.69 -1.74
N SER A 192 9.75 -13.53 -2.38
CA SER A 192 9.02 -13.30 -3.62
C SER A 192 9.76 -12.35 -4.56
N GLU A 193 9.46 -12.47 -5.83
CA GLU A 193 9.90 -11.57 -6.88
C GLU A 193 8.72 -11.21 -7.77
N THR A 194 8.63 -9.95 -8.18
CA THR A 194 7.68 -9.50 -9.19
C THR A 194 8.44 -8.80 -10.31
N LEU A 195 8.29 -9.31 -11.53
CA LEU A 195 8.82 -8.70 -12.74
C LEU A 195 7.68 -7.95 -13.45
N TYR A 196 7.92 -6.68 -13.77
CA TYR A 196 7.00 -5.82 -14.51
C TYR A 196 7.54 -5.60 -15.93
N PHE A 197 7.11 -6.43 -16.89
CA PHE A 197 7.52 -6.24 -18.29
C PHE A 197 6.94 -4.96 -18.87
N ASN A 198 5.70 -4.66 -18.49
CA ASN A 198 4.98 -3.42 -18.75
C ASN A 198 3.68 -3.41 -17.92
N LYS A 199 2.84 -2.35 -18.06
CA LYS A 199 1.55 -2.28 -17.34
C LYS A 199 0.59 -3.44 -17.67
N MET A 200 0.77 -4.10 -18.81
CA MET A 200 -0.12 -5.17 -19.27
C MET A 200 0.35 -6.57 -18.86
N TRP A 201 1.62 -6.75 -18.51
CA TRP A 201 2.15 -8.08 -18.22
C TRP A 201 3.14 -8.06 -17.06
N THR A 202 2.84 -8.89 -16.05
CA THR A 202 3.69 -9.09 -14.87
C THR A 202 3.88 -10.58 -14.60
N LEU A 203 5.00 -10.93 -13.98
CA LEU A 203 5.27 -12.25 -13.44
C LEU A 203 5.55 -12.11 -11.95
N HIS A 204 4.78 -12.78 -11.13
CA HIS A 204 4.97 -12.85 -9.68
C HIS A 204 5.37 -14.26 -9.26
N THR A 205 6.47 -14.40 -8.53
CA THR A 205 6.95 -15.65 -7.94
C THR A 205 6.94 -15.55 -6.43
N ASP A 206 6.51 -16.59 -5.75
CA ASP A 206 6.52 -16.71 -4.29
C ASP A 206 7.11 -18.07 -3.92
N SER A 207 8.11 -18.08 -3.02
CA SER A 207 8.78 -19.30 -2.55
C SER A 207 7.87 -20.28 -1.82
N GLY A 208 6.76 -19.79 -1.24
CA GLY A 208 5.76 -20.61 -0.56
C GLY A 208 4.83 -21.37 -1.51
N ASN A 209 4.63 -20.87 -2.73
CA ASN A 209 3.71 -21.43 -3.73
C ASN A 209 4.43 -21.95 -4.99
N ASN A 210 5.73 -22.12 -4.93
CA ASN A 210 6.62 -22.23 -6.07
C ASN A 210 6.67 -23.64 -6.69
N VAL A 211 5.57 -24.35 -6.73
CA VAL A 211 5.55 -25.67 -7.39
C VAL A 211 5.71 -25.51 -8.91
N TYR A 212 5.45 -24.34 -9.50
CA TYR A 212 5.41 -24.15 -10.97
C TYR A 212 5.91 -22.78 -11.47
N GLY A 213 6.87 -22.15 -10.79
CA GLY A 213 7.55 -20.97 -11.35
C GLY A 213 6.73 -19.67 -11.39
N GLY A 214 5.78 -19.52 -10.48
CA GLY A 214 5.08 -18.26 -10.28
C GLY A 214 3.79 -18.11 -11.08
N GLN A 215 3.24 -16.90 -11.05
CA GLN A 215 1.98 -16.53 -11.68
C GLN A 215 2.20 -15.38 -12.64
N THR A 216 1.83 -15.55 -13.90
CA THR A 216 1.75 -14.45 -14.86
C THR A 216 0.40 -13.78 -14.78
N ALA A 217 0.39 -12.45 -14.84
CA ALA A 217 -0.82 -11.67 -14.97
C ALA A 217 -0.82 -10.87 -16.28
N LYS A 218 -1.88 -11.01 -17.07
CA LYS A 218 -2.16 -10.22 -18.26
C LYS A 218 -3.28 -9.24 -17.94
N ASN A 219 -2.95 -7.96 -17.90
CA ASN A 219 -3.88 -6.90 -17.57
C ASN A 219 -4.41 -6.25 -18.85
N ILE A 220 -5.72 -6.15 -18.96
CA ILE A 220 -6.41 -5.56 -20.11
C ILE A 220 -7.03 -4.24 -19.67
N TYR A 221 -6.81 -3.20 -20.45
CA TYR A 221 -7.25 -1.84 -20.16
C TYR A 221 -8.21 -1.32 -21.23
N LEU A 222 -9.13 -0.47 -20.80
CA LEU A 222 -9.88 0.44 -21.66
C LEU A 222 -9.46 1.88 -21.30
N GLY A 223 -8.64 2.49 -22.15
CA GLY A 223 -7.92 3.70 -21.79
C GLY A 223 -6.95 3.45 -20.65
N GLU A 224 -7.11 4.16 -19.54
CA GLU A 224 -6.30 3.94 -18.33
C GLU A 224 -6.98 3.05 -17.29
N THR A 225 -8.23 2.63 -17.53
CA THR A 225 -8.98 1.78 -16.60
C THR A 225 -8.68 0.32 -16.86
N ARG A 226 -8.21 -0.40 -15.82
CA ARG A 226 -8.07 -1.85 -15.87
C ARG A 226 -9.44 -2.49 -15.81
N ILE A 227 -9.75 -3.34 -16.77
CA ILE A 227 -11.05 -4.01 -16.87
C ILE A 227 -10.95 -5.52 -16.61
N VAL A 228 -9.83 -6.16 -16.96
CA VAL A 228 -9.63 -7.60 -16.76
C VAL A 228 -8.19 -7.89 -16.39
N THR A 229 -7.99 -8.79 -15.44
CA THR A 229 -6.73 -9.51 -15.25
C THR A 229 -6.95 -10.99 -15.54
N LYS A 230 -6.10 -11.56 -16.39
CA LYS A 230 -6.04 -12.99 -16.64
C LYS A 230 -4.78 -13.55 -16.03
N LEU A 231 -4.92 -14.59 -15.23
CA LEU A 231 -3.81 -15.24 -14.53
C LEU A 231 -3.48 -16.58 -15.17
N ASN A 232 -2.20 -16.94 -15.12
CA ASN A 232 -1.70 -18.21 -15.62
C ASN A 232 -0.43 -18.63 -14.88
N SER A 233 -0.08 -19.91 -14.94
CA SER A 233 1.22 -20.38 -14.46
C SER A 233 2.36 -19.69 -15.22
N GLY A 234 3.43 -19.31 -14.51
CA GLY A 234 4.60 -18.66 -15.08
C GLY A 234 5.44 -19.58 -15.96
N THR A 235 5.45 -20.91 -15.67
CA THR A 235 6.32 -21.87 -16.37
C THR A 235 5.56 -22.80 -17.30
N ASN A 236 4.29 -23.04 -17.07
CA ASN A 236 3.45 -23.93 -17.88
C ASN A 236 2.07 -23.31 -18.15
N PRO A 237 2.02 -22.18 -18.87
CA PRO A 237 0.77 -21.49 -19.15
C PRO A 237 -0.13 -22.35 -20.04
N THR A 238 -1.42 -22.46 -19.68
CA THR A 238 -2.42 -23.13 -20.49
C THR A 238 -3.58 -22.21 -20.81
N TYR A 239 -4.18 -22.40 -22.00
CA TYR A 239 -5.38 -21.65 -22.38
C TYR A 239 -6.54 -21.93 -21.42
N GLN A 240 -6.66 -23.16 -20.95
CA GLN A 240 -7.73 -23.54 -20.03
C GLN A 240 -7.59 -22.86 -18.68
N GLU A 241 -6.38 -22.79 -18.13
CA GLU A 241 -6.13 -22.07 -16.88
C GLU A 241 -6.46 -20.57 -17.03
N GLU A 242 -5.96 -19.93 -18.08
CA GLU A 242 -6.22 -18.53 -18.36
C GLU A 242 -7.71 -18.24 -18.58
N TYR A 243 -8.47 -19.23 -19.13
CA TYR A 243 -9.91 -19.09 -19.31
C TYR A 243 -10.66 -19.09 -17.97
N TYR A 244 -10.27 -19.95 -17.02
CA TYR A 244 -10.93 -20.01 -15.71
C TYR A 244 -10.44 -18.97 -14.73
N LYS A 245 -9.24 -18.44 -14.90
CA LYS A 245 -8.64 -17.41 -14.04
C LYS A 245 -8.74 -16.02 -14.69
N GLN A 246 -9.96 -15.62 -15.06
CA GLN A 246 -10.28 -14.28 -15.56
C GLN A 246 -11.02 -13.51 -14.48
N TYR A 247 -10.48 -12.35 -14.12
CA TYR A 247 -10.99 -11.48 -13.08
C TYR A 247 -11.36 -10.13 -13.65
N TYR A 248 -12.64 -9.76 -13.52
CA TYR A 248 -13.22 -8.55 -14.10
C TYR A 248 -13.37 -7.49 -13.02
N TYR A 249 -12.79 -6.33 -13.24
CA TYR A 249 -12.79 -5.20 -12.30
C TYR A 249 -14.01 -4.33 -12.51
N HIS A 250 -14.77 -4.12 -11.46
CA HIS A 250 -15.86 -3.17 -11.35
C HIS A 250 -15.38 -2.05 -10.44
N SER A 251 -14.84 -1.01 -11.06
CA SER A 251 -14.18 0.08 -10.35
C SER A 251 -15.18 1.13 -9.88
N ASP A 252 -14.84 1.83 -8.78
CA ASP A 252 -15.53 3.02 -8.35
C ASP A 252 -15.20 4.24 -9.25
N HIS A 253 -15.72 5.42 -8.90
CA HIS A 253 -15.49 6.66 -9.65
C HIS A 253 -14.04 7.16 -9.62
N LEU A 254 -13.21 6.66 -8.71
CA LEU A 254 -11.77 6.94 -8.63
C LEU A 254 -10.91 5.88 -9.34
N GLY A 255 -11.53 4.84 -9.87
CA GLY A 255 -10.85 3.71 -10.48
C GLY A 255 -10.43 2.62 -9.49
N SER A 256 -10.83 2.70 -8.20
CA SER A 256 -10.49 1.69 -7.20
C SER A 256 -11.23 0.39 -7.47
N ALA A 257 -10.59 -0.74 -7.25
CA ALA A 257 -11.18 -2.07 -7.41
C ALA A 257 -12.20 -2.34 -6.29
N SER A 258 -13.48 -1.99 -6.50
CA SER A 258 -14.52 -2.17 -5.49
C SER A 258 -15.15 -3.55 -5.51
N LEU A 259 -15.30 -4.13 -6.70
CA LEU A 259 -15.76 -5.51 -6.89
C LEU A 259 -14.93 -6.16 -7.99
N ILE A 260 -14.50 -7.37 -7.74
CA ILE A 260 -13.87 -8.22 -8.75
C ILE A 260 -14.74 -9.46 -8.90
N SER A 261 -15.19 -9.76 -10.12
CA SER A 261 -15.92 -10.96 -10.45
C SER A 261 -15.03 -11.96 -11.20
N ASP A 262 -15.35 -13.24 -11.07
CA ASP A 262 -14.69 -14.32 -11.78
C ASP A 262 -15.22 -14.48 -13.22
N TYR A 263 -14.73 -15.53 -13.94
CA TYR A 263 -15.14 -15.83 -15.32
C TYR A 263 -16.62 -16.20 -15.48
N LYS A 264 -17.30 -16.56 -14.39
CA LYS A 264 -18.76 -16.84 -14.39
C LYS A 264 -19.59 -15.60 -14.09
N GLY A 265 -18.95 -14.53 -13.64
CA GLY A 265 -19.62 -13.34 -13.13
C GLY A 265 -19.97 -13.43 -11.64
N ASP A 266 -19.49 -14.48 -10.95
CA ASP A 266 -19.66 -14.59 -9.50
C ASP A 266 -18.68 -13.65 -8.78
N GLU A 267 -19.08 -13.17 -7.58
CA GLU A 267 -18.23 -12.33 -6.75
C GLU A 267 -16.99 -13.10 -6.32
N TYR A 268 -15.82 -12.64 -6.75
CA TYR A 268 -14.52 -13.16 -6.32
C TYR A 268 -13.97 -12.38 -5.15
N GLN A 269 -13.91 -11.05 -5.26
CA GLN A 269 -13.42 -10.16 -4.22
C GLN A 269 -14.26 -8.90 -4.16
N ARG A 270 -14.53 -8.41 -2.96
CA ARG A 270 -15.16 -7.13 -2.69
C ARG A 270 -14.30 -6.32 -1.75
N ILE A 271 -14.06 -5.07 -2.11
CA ILE A 271 -13.23 -4.15 -1.33
C ILE A 271 -13.97 -2.81 -1.22
N GLU A 272 -14.07 -2.29 -0.01
CA GLU A 272 -14.54 -0.92 0.25
C GLU A 272 -13.40 -0.13 0.89
N TYR A 273 -13.25 1.10 0.48
CA TYR A 273 -12.15 1.94 0.93
C TYR A 273 -12.64 3.14 1.72
N THR A 274 -11.81 3.60 2.66
CA THR A 274 -11.93 4.96 3.21
C THR A 274 -11.45 5.99 2.18
N PRO A 275 -11.70 7.30 2.38
CA PRO A 275 -11.34 8.33 1.40
C PRO A 275 -9.86 8.38 1.03
N TYR A 276 -8.96 7.98 1.93
CA TYR A 276 -7.50 7.97 1.71
C TYR A 276 -6.94 6.59 1.40
N GLY A 277 -7.81 5.58 1.18
CA GLY A 277 -7.37 4.28 0.64
C GLY A 277 -7.11 3.19 1.68
N GLU A 278 -7.40 3.41 2.97
CA GLU A 278 -7.44 2.30 3.92
C GLU A 278 -8.55 1.34 3.51
N THR A 279 -8.31 0.04 3.68
CA THR A 279 -9.28 -0.99 3.33
C THR A 279 -10.29 -1.14 4.45
N TRP A 280 -11.49 -0.59 4.27
CA TRP A 280 -12.57 -0.72 5.24
C TRP A 280 -13.17 -2.13 5.25
N VAL A 281 -13.43 -2.69 4.07
CA VAL A 281 -13.96 -4.05 3.90
C VAL A 281 -13.14 -4.74 2.84
N GLU A 282 -12.64 -5.93 3.16
CA GLU A 282 -12.05 -6.82 2.16
C GLU A 282 -12.60 -8.22 2.36
N LYS A 283 -13.30 -8.72 1.37
CA LYS A 283 -13.86 -10.06 1.35
C LYS A 283 -13.46 -10.75 0.07
N THR A 284 -12.83 -11.91 0.20
CA THR A 284 -12.43 -12.75 -0.92
C THR A 284 -13.17 -14.09 -0.84
N SER A 285 -13.57 -14.63 -1.98
CA SER A 285 -14.15 -15.96 -2.04
C SER A 285 -13.10 -17.01 -1.64
N ASN A 286 -13.55 -18.13 -1.00
CA ASN A 286 -12.66 -19.18 -0.50
C ASN A 286 -12.00 -20.06 -1.60
N THR A 287 -12.11 -19.70 -2.85
CA THR A 287 -11.72 -20.55 -3.98
C THR A 287 -10.26 -20.43 -4.43
N GLY A 288 -9.43 -19.73 -3.69
CA GLY A 288 -8.01 -19.58 -3.96
C GLY A 288 -7.53 -18.16 -3.65
N LEU A 289 -6.29 -18.05 -3.21
CA LEU A 289 -5.63 -16.76 -3.02
C LEU A 289 -4.87 -16.45 -4.31
N GLU A 290 -5.55 -15.79 -5.23
CA GLU A 290 -4.89 -15.27 -6.43
C GLU A 290 -4.28 -13.91 -6.13
N TRP A 291 -3.06 -13.67 -6.63
CA TRP A 291 -2.39 -12.40 -6.45
C TRP A 291 -3.00 -11.33 -7.36
N LEU A 292 -3.87 -10.49 -6.78
CA LEU A 292 -4.55 -9.36 -7.43
C LEU A 292 -4.24 -8.07 -6.65
N PRO A 293 -3.02 -7.51 -6.78
CA PRO A 293 -2.52 -6.47 -5.90
C PRO A 293 -3.07 -5.07 -6.19
N TYR A 294 -3.79 -4.88 -7.29
CA TYR A 294 -4.26 -3.57 -7.71
C TYR A 294 -5.59 -3.23 -7.04
N LYS A 295 -5.56 -2.27 -6.11
CA LYS A 295 -6.68 -1.95 -5.24
C LYS A 295 -7.11 -0.48 -5.38
N PHE A 296 -6.87 0.36 -4.39
CA PHE A 296 -7.26 1.78 -4.35
C PHE A 296 -6.71 2.55 -5.54
N THR A 297 -7.58 3.32 -6.23
CA THR A 297 -7.27 4.10 -7.45
C THR A 297 -6.51 3.31 -8.52
N ALA A 298 -6.80 2.01 -8.64
CA ALA A 298 -6.12 1.05 -9.52
C ALA A 298 -4.61 0.92 -9.29
N LYS A 299 -4.10 1.35 -8.13
CA LYS A 299 -2.68 1.26 -7.78
C LYS A 299 -2.36 -0.05 -7.09
N GLU A 300 -1.12 -0.51 -7.28
CA GLU A 300 -0.63 -1.71 -6.62
C GLU A 300 -0.40 -1.42 -5.14
N LEU A 301 -0.98 -2.27 -4.29
CA LEU A 301 -0.66 -2.34 -2.88
C LEU A 301 0.52 -3.29 -2.69
N ASP A 302 1.63 -2.79 -2.18
CA ASP A 302 2.73 -3.61 -1.72
C ASP A 302 2.39 -4.15 -0.32
N GLU A 303 1.90 -5.38 -0.24
CA GLU A 303 1.34 -5.97 0.99
C GLU A 303 2.36 -6.05 2.12
N GLU A 304 3.64 -6.27 1.78
CA GLU A 304 4.76 -6.30 2.71
C GLU A 304 5.05 -4.94 3.38
N THR A 305 4.67 -3.85 2.73
CA THR A 305 4.89 -2.49 3.28
C THR A 305 3.60 -1.79 3.68
N GLY A 306 2.47 -2.20 3.13
CA GLY A 306 1.18 -1.51 3.24
C GLY A 306 1.09 -0.22 2.42
N LEU A 307 2.03 0.00 1.50
CA LEU A 307 2.12 1.21 0.70
C LEU A 307 1.54 1.01 -0.70
N TYR A 308 0.84 2.02 -1.21
CA TYR A 308 0.41 2.04 -2.60
C TYR A 308 1.46 2.66 -3.51
N TYR A 309 1.84 1.96 -4.57
CA TYR A 309 2.77 2.46 -5.59
C TYR A 309 2.05 3.28 -6.66
N TYR A 310 2.36 4.58 -6.72
CA TYR A 310 1.77 5.54 -7.67
C TYR A 310 2.70 5.90 -8.84
N GLY A 311 3.74 5.13 -9.07
CA GLY A 311 4.77 5.42 -10.09
C GLY A 311 5.87 6.31 -9.53
N ALA A 312 5.61 7.61 -9.38
CA ALA A 312 6.59 8.55 -8.85
C ALA A 312 6.71 8.56 -7.33
N ARG A 313 5.67 8.11 -6.61
CA ARG A 313 5.59 8.18 -5.13
C ARG A 313 4.92 6.94 -4.55
N TYR A 314 5.06 6.80 -3.24
CA TYR A 314 4.36 5.81 -2.43
C TYR A 314 3.43 6.50 -1.43
N LEU A 315 2.19 6.00 -1.34
CA LEU A 315 1.17 6.50 -0.42
C LEU A 315 1.01 5.56 0.76
N ASP A 316 1.13 6.10 1.97
CA ASP A 316 0.65 5.47 3.19
C ASP A 316 -0.81 5.89 3.42
N ALA A 317 -1.74 4.97 3.19
CA ALA A 317 -3.17 5.23 3.31
C ALA A 317 -3.60 5.51 4.75
N LYS A 318 -3.03 4.79 5.71
CA LYS A 318 -3.37 4.92 7.14
C LYS A 318 -3.05 6.31 7.68
N TYR A 319 -1.86 6.82 7.36
CA TYR A 319 -1.44 8.16 7.78
C TYR A 319 -1.77 9.23 6.75
N SER A 320 -2.43 8.86 5.63
CA SER A 320 -2.83 9.77 4.54
C SER A 320 -1.64 10.62 4.05
N ARG A 321 -0.49 9.97 3.83
CA ARG A 321 0.78 10.64 3.59
C ARG A 321 1.57 10.02 2.44
N TRP A 322 2.18 10.89 1.62
CA TRP A 322 3.22 10.52 0.67
C TRP A 322 4.57 10.35 1.37
N LEU A 323 5.37 9.37 0.96
CA LEU A 323 6.69 9.13 1.53
C LEU A 323 7.75 10.12 1.02
N SER A 324 7.48 10.80 -0.09
CA SER A 324 8.41 11.77 -0.70
C SER A 324 7.66 13.03 -1.15
N ALA A 325 8.43 14.09 -1.40
CA ALA A 325 7.92 15.33 -1.99
C ALA A 325 7.35 15.05 -3.40
N ASP A 326 6.46 15.94 -3.85
CA ASP A 326 5.92 15.84 -5.22
C ASP A 326 7.04 16.18 -6.22
N PRO A 327 7.35 15.29 -7.19
CA PRO A 327 8.34 15.61 -8.22
C PRO A 327 7.98 16.84 -9.05
N ALA A 328 6.69 17.16 -9.17
CA ALA A 328 6.20 18.34 -9.89
C ALA A 328 6.20 19.63 -9.06
N LEU A 329 6.68 19.58 -7.79
CA LEU A 329 6.67 20.76 -6.90
C LEU A 329 7.45 21.95 -7.45
N GLY A 330 8.44 21.72 -8.30
CA GLY A 330 9.21 22.76 -8.96
C GLY A 330 8.55 23.41 -10.18
N ASP A 331 7.42 22.88 -10.61
CA ASP A 331 6.68 23.34 -11.81
C ASP A 331 5.55 24.33 -11.45
N TYR A 332 5.31 24.58 -10.15
CA TYR A 332 4.27 25.47 -9.62
C TYR A 332 4.81 26.70 -8.89
#